data_bef9b2baa7ba596898e49d5c1313b7f7
#
_entry.id   bef9b2baa7ba596898e49d5c1313b7f7
#
_cell.length_a   1.000
_cell.length_b   1.000
_cell.length_c   1.000
_cell.angle_alpha   90.00
_cell.angle_beta   90.00
_cell.angle_gamma   90.00
#
_symmetry.space_group_name_H-M   'P 1'
#
loop_
_entity.id
_entity.type
_entity.pdbx_description
1 polymer ?
#
loop_
_entity_poly.entity_id
_entity_poly.type
_entity_poly.pdbx_seq_one_letter_code
_entity_poly.pdbx_strand_id
1 'polypeptide(L)'
;MTAFLLFVALVAGVAAYVGWAVHWISQGAAAWWFVVGAPIAYFAPAFVLVTLWFALSWIWRTPRPPEAHIGFASTLRLYGTEIWTVAASWVLMVLHRLLIRDPAPVPAQRPVVLVHGVLVNDGVWLSLLRFLVSNGGAPIYTINYGPPLADIEWFAEQLHTRIEAIRAATGAERVVLVAHSMGGLVSRAYLRRFGAARVAKLITIGAPHHGSMLAWSFPGTCLAQMRPGNAWLTDLNRDENRTAPVPTTSIWSRHDSMVAPQASSVLGNAENIALVGVAHNALLGDRRVAQLVGSAIANT
;
A
#
# COMPACT_ATOMS: atom_id res chain seq x y z
N MET A 1 -8.95 -4.07 13.76
CA MET A 1 -8.01 -4.99 14.44
C MET A 1 -6.56 -4.51 14.29
N THR A 2 -6.04 -4.30 13.09
CA THR A 2 -4.65 -3.87 12.86
C THR A 2 -4.30 -2.58 13.61
N ALA A 3 -5.14 -1.52 13.52
CA ALA A 3 -4.92 -0.27 14.25
C ALA A 3 -4.87 -0.45 15.77
N PHE A 4 -5.72 -1.31 16.32
CA PHE A 4 -5.73 -1.58 17.76
C PHE A 4 -4.47 -2.30 18.24
N LEU A 5 -4.04 -3.34 17.50
CA LEU A 5 -2.80 -4.08 17.83
C LEU A 5 -1.58 -3.15 17.73
N LEU A 6 -1.54 -2.32 16.69
CA LEU A 6 -0.48 -1.33 16.53
C LEU A 6 -0.48 -0.28 17.64
N PHE A 7 -1.66 0.22 18.03
CA PHE A 7 -1.80 1.16 19.15
C PHE A 7 -1.26 0.55 20.45
N VAL A 8 -1.66 -0.69 20.76
CA VAL A 8 -1.16 -1.40 21.95
C VAL A 8 0.36 -1.57 21.89
N ALA A 9 0.91 -1.95 20.75
CA ALA A 9 2.35 -2.10 20.56
C ALA A 9 3.11 -0.76 20.75
N LEU A 10 2.59 0.33 20.19
CA LEU A 10 3.19 1.65 20.36
C LEU A 10 3.14 2.13 21.81
N VAL A 11 1.98 1.97 22.50
CA VAL A 11 1.85 2.34 23.91
C VAL A 11 2.79 1.50 24.78
N ALA A 12 2.87 0.18 24.54
CA ALA A 12 3.78 -0.70 25.27
C ALA A 12 5.24 -0.31 25.03
N GLY A 13 5.62 0.02 23.78
CA GLY A 13 6.95 0.49 23.44
C GLY A 13 7.32 1.80 24.14
N VAL A 14 6.41 2.77 24.15
CA VAL A 14 6.59 4.04 24.88
C VAL A 14 6.73 3.79 26.37
N ALA A 15 5.85 2.96 26.97
CA ALA A 15 5.91 2.65 28.40
C ALA A 15 7.24 1.95 28.77
N ALA A 16 7.69 0.99 27.96
CA ALA A 16 8.97 0.31 28.15
C ALA A 16 10.14 1.30 28.06
N TYR A 17 10.13 2.19 27.07
CA TYR A 17 11.17 3.20 26.90
C TYR A 17 11.22 4.18 28.08
N VAL A 18 10.07 4.68 28.51
CA VAL A 18 9.96 5.58 29.66
C VAL A 18 10.41 4.89 30.95
N GLY A 19 9.99 3.65 31.20
CA GLY A 19 10.42 2.87 32.34
C GLY A 19 11.95 2.65 32.36
N TRP A 20 12.54 2.34 31.21
CA TRP A 20 13.98 2.22 31.03
C TRP A 20 14.69 3.55 31.30
N ALA A 21 14.19 4.65 30.76
CA ALA A 21 14.75 5.99 30.98
C ALA A 21 14.69 6.40 32.48
N VAL A 22 13.54 6.21 33.14
CA VAL A 22 13.39 6.52 34.57
C VAL A 22 14.35 5.71 35.43
N HIS A 23 14.51 4.41 35.12
CA HIS A 23 15.46 3.56 35.83
C HIS A 23 16.89 4.12 35.76
N TRP A 24 17.39 4.43 34.56
CA TRP A 24 18.75 4.92 34.41
C TRP A 24 18.95 6.34 34.94
N ILE A 25 17.95 7.21 34.84
CA ILE A 25 18.01 8.54 35.43
C ILE A 25 18.12 8.45 36.95
N SER A 26 17.40 7.52 37.59
CA SER A 26 17.50 7.27 39.03
C SER A 26 18.87 6.74 39.46
N GLN A 27 19.66 6.15 38.54
CA GLN A 27 21.04 5.74 38.74
C GLN A 27 22.07 6.83 38.38
N GLY A 28 21.60 8.06 38.10
CA GLY A 28 22.47 9.21 37.83
C GLY A 28 22.75 9.48 36.34
N ALA A 29 22.09 8.79 35.41
CA ALA A 29 22.23 9.11 33.99
C ALA A 29 21.55 10.44 33.67
N ALA A 30 22.16 11.24 32.78
CA ALA A 30 21.61 12.53 32.39
C ALA A 30 20.36 12.37 31.54
N ALA A 31 19.24 12.99 31.92
CA ALA A 31 17.93 12.86 31.29
C ALA A 31 17.92 13.22 29.78
N TRP A 32 18.77 14.16 29.35
CA TRP A 32 18.83 14.58 27.94
C TRP A 32 19.19 13.46 26.97
N TRP A 33 19.95 12.43 27.42
CA TRP A 33 20.26 11.26 26.59
C TRP A 33 18.99 10.52 26.15
N PHE A 34 17.98 10.46 27.02
CA PHE A 34 16.71 9.79 26.70
C PHE A 34 15.81 10.66 25.85
N VAL A 35 15.89 12.00 25.97
CA VAL A 35 15.18 12.92 25.06
C VAL A 35 15.72 12.78 23.63
N VAL A 36 17.05 12.78 23.46
CA VAL A 36 17.69 12.61 22.14
C VAL A 36 17.52 11.17 21.63
N GLY A 37 17.53 10.17 22.51
CA GLY A 37 17.35 8.76 22.15
C GLY A 37 15.92 8.38 21.72
N ALA A 38 14.89 9.13 22.17
CA ALA A 38 13.51 8.78 21.88
C ALA A 38 13.17 8.71 20.36
N PRO A 39 13.53 9.70 19.52
CA PRO A 39 13.33 9.57 18.07
C PRO A 39 14.13 8.39 17.49
N ILE A 40 15.33 8.12 17.95
CA ILE A 40 16.13 6.97 17.49
C ILE A 40 15.38 5.67 17.81
N ALA A 41 14.91 5.51 19.06
CA ALA A 41 14.14 4.34 19.48
C ALA A 41 12.83 4.17 18.66
N TYR A 42 12.18 5.27 18.32
CA TYR A 42 10.96 5.23 17.49
C TYR A 42 11.25 4.79 16.05
N PHE A 43 12.32 5.29 15.43
CA PHE A 43 12.65 4.95 14.05
C PHE A 43 13.41 3.63 13.88
N ALA A 44 14.03 3.09 14.96
CA ALA A 44 14.82 1.87 14.88
C ALA A 44 14.07 0.65 14.32
N PRO A 45 12.82 0.33 14.73
CA PRO A 45 12.08 -0.78 14.14
C PRO A 45 11.81 -0.58 12.64
N ALA A 46 11.46 0.63 12.21
CA ALA A 46 11.27 0.94 10.79
C ALA A 46 12.59 0.80 10.01
N PHE A 47 13.71 1.27 10.57
CA PHE A 47 15.03 1.09 10.00
C PHE A 47 15.38 -0.38 9.80
N VAL A 48 15.18 -1.23 10.81
CA VAL A 48 15.44 -2.68 10.72
C VAL A 48 14.56 -3.32 9.64
N LEU A 49 13.25 -3.06 9.66
CA LEU A 49 12.31 -3.63 8.68
C LEU A 49 12.65 -3.23 7.25
N VAL A 50 12.89 -1.94 7.01
CA VAL A 50 13.22 -1.42 5.68
C VAL A 50 14.56 -1.97 5.20
N THR A 51 15.56 -2.09 6.09
CA THR A 51 16.85 -2.73 5.76
C THR A 51 16.66 -4.16 5.31
N LEU A 52 15.87 -4.94 6.06
CA LEU A 52 15.57 -6.34 5.71
C LEU A 52 14.82 -6.42 4.37
N TRP A 53 13.83 -5.57 4.13
CA TRP A 53 13.10 -5.56 2.86
C TRP A 53 14.02 -5.24 1.67
N PHE A 54 14.86 -4.22 1.79
CA PHE A 54 15.83 -3.91 0.72
C PHE A 54 16.84 -5.04 0.52
N ALA A 55 17.36 -5.64 1.59
CA ALA A 55 18.31 -6.75 1.51
C ALA A 55 17.68 -7.96 0.80
N LEU A 56 16.45 -8.34 1.20
CA LEU A 56 15.72 -9.45 0.57
C LEU A 56 15.35 -9.12 -0.88
N SER A 57 14.82 -7.92 -1.14
CA SER A 57 14.45 -7.52 -2.51
C SER A 57 15.68 -7.43 -3.43
N TRP A 58 16.85 -7.13 -2.89
CA TRP A 58 18.11 -7.12 -3.63
C TRP A 58 18.49 -8.50 -4.17
N ILE A 59 18.25 -9.55 -3.38
CA ILE A 59 18.56 -10.94 -3.75
C ILE A 59 17.74 -11.36 -4.98
N TRP A 60 16.46 -11.01 -5.03
CA TRP A 60 15.52 -11.41 -6.09
C TRP A 60 15.14 -10.28 -7.04
N ARG A 61 15.98 -9.22 -7.11
CA ARG A 61 15.63 -8.05 -7.92
C ARG A 61 15.60 -8.35 -9.41
N THR A 62 14.72 -7.65 -10.09
CA THR A 62 14.78 -7.52 -11.55
C THR A 62 16.07 -6.78 -11.95
N PRO A 63 16.83 -7.25 -12.93
CA PRO A 63 17.94 -6.48 -13.52
C PRO A 63 17.46 -5.10 -13.95
N ARG A 64 18.22 -4.06 -13.58
CA ARG A 64 17.87 -2.68 -13.91
C ARG A 64 18.62 -2.24 -15.16
N PRO A 65 17.93 -1.63 -16.12
CA PRO A 65 18.62 -1.04 -17.27
C PRO A 65 19.43 0.19 -16.81
N PRO A 66 20.45 0.60 -17.58
CA PRO A 66 21.37 1.68 -17.18
C PRO A 66 20.68 2.98 -16.77
N GLU A 67 19.62 3.36 -17.46
CA GLU A 67 18.82 4.57 -17.18
C GLU A 67 18.05 4.52 -15.86
N ALA A 68 17.91 3.34 -15.26
CA ALA A 68 17.27 3.17 -13.96
C ALA A 68 18.28 3.14 -12.80
N HIS A 69 19.56 3.27 -13.07
CA HIS A 69 20.56 3.39 -12.02
C HIS A 69 20.46 4.76 -11.33
N ILE A 70 20.54 4.76 -10.02
CA ILE A 70 20.52 5.98 -9.20
C ILE A 70 21.85 6.14 -8.46
N GLY A 71 22.30 7.37 -8.34
CA GLY A 71 23.53 7.68 -7.60
C GLY A 71 23.37 7.55 -6.08
N PHE A 72 24.48 7.68 -5.35
CA PHE A 72 24.54 7.48 -3.91
C PHE A 72 23.55 8.38 -3.13
N ALA A 73 23.50 9.69 -3.42
CA ALA A 73 22.58 10.60 -2.76
C ALA A 73 21.10 10.21 -2.98
N SER A 74 20.74 9.79 -4.19
CA SER A 74 19.40 9.30 -4.50
C SER A 74 19.08 7.98 -3.80
N THR A 75 20.07 7.10 -3.59
CA THR A 75 19.94 5.87 -2.82
C THR A 75 19.68 6.16 -1.34
N LEU A 76 20.42 7.11 -0.75
CA LEU A 76 20.17 7.55 0.64
C LEU A 76 18.77 8.15 0.79
N ARG A 77 18.35 8.97 -0.17
CA ARG A 77 17.01 9.54 -0.18
C ARG A 77 15.92 8.46 -0.31
N LEU A 78 16.08 7.52 -1.23
CA LEU A 78 15.19 6.37 -1.40
C LEU A 78 15.00 5.62 -0.08
N TYR A 79 16.11 5.29 0.58
CA TYR A 79 16.12 4.56 1.82
C TYR A 79 15.51 5.37 2.98
N GLY A 80 15.91 6.62 3.14
CA GLY A 80 15.39 7.50 4.19
C GLY A 80 13.90 7.82 4.04
N THR A 81 13.42 8.02 2.80
CA THR A 81 12.00 8.24 2.56
C THR A 81 11.16 7.01 2.87
N GLU A 82 11.66 5.80 2.61
CA GLU A 82 10.94 4.58 2.96
C GLU A 82 10.86 4.39 4.49
N ILE A 83 11.97 4.59 5.23
CA ILE A 83 11.96 4.53 6.69
C ILE A 83 10.97 5.54 7.27
N TRP A 84 11.01 6.78 6.78
CA TRP A 84 10.08 7.82 7.21
C TRP A 84 8.63 7.42 6.95
N THR A 85 8.33 6.95 5.75
CA THR A 85 6.97 6.58 5.35
C THR A 85 6.45 5.42 6.19
N VAL A 86 7.26 4.39 6.43
CA VAL A 86 6.90 3.25 7.28
C VAL A 86 6.62 3.71 8.71
N ALA A 87 7.52 4.49 9.32
CA ALA A 87 7.33 5.00 10.67
C ALA A 87 6.09 5.94 10.77
N ALA A 88 5.93 6.87 9.83
CA ALA A 88 4.78 7.76 9.79
C ALA A 88 3.46 6.99 9.60
N SER A 89 3.46 5.93 8.80
CA SER A 89 2.26 5.12 8.56
C SER A 89 1.70 4.49 9.84
N TRP A 90 2.52 4.15 10.82
CA TRP A 90 2.05 3.60 12.10
C TRP A 90 1.16 4.59 12.85
N VAL A 91 1.54 5.87 12.89
CA VAL A 91 0.72 6.93 13.51
C VAL A 91 -0.56 7.15 12.69
N LEU A 92 -0.44 7.24 11.36
CA LEU A 92 -1.58 7.42 10.47
C LEU A 92 -2.59 6.28 10.58
N MET A 93 -2.11 5.04 10.71
CA MET A 93 -2.95 3.86 10.89
C MET A 93 -3.69 3.86 12.24
N VAL A 94 -3.06 4.33 13.30
CA VAL A 94 -3.71 4.47 14.62
C VAL A 94 -4.78 5.58 14.57
N LEU A 95 -4.46 6.70 13.94
CA LEU A 95 -5.33 7.87 13.87
C LEU A 95 -6.32 7.83 12.68
N HIS A 96 -6.38 6.74 11.92
CA HIS A 96 -7.12 6.66 10.67
C HIS A 96 -8.57 7.14 10.77
N ARG A 97 -9.30 6.76 11.84
CA ARG A 97 -10.70 7.17 12.06
C ARG A 97 -10.89 8.67 12.27
N LEU A 98 -9.84 9.38 12.70
CA LEU A 98 -9.85 10.83 12.85
C LEU A 98 -9.49 11.55 11.55
N LEU A 99 -8.58 10.95 10.76
CA LEU A 99 -7.96 11.55 9.60
C LEU A 99 -8.67 11.21 8.29
N ILE A 100 -9.27 10.02 8.20
CA ILE A 100 -9.93 9.51 7.01
C ILE A 100 -11.43 9.39 7.30
N ARG A 101 -12.22 10.05 6.49
CA ARG A 101 -13.68 9.99 6.57
C ARG A 101 -14.24 9.86 5.16
N ASP A 102 -15.31 9.11 5.03
CA ASP A 102 -16.07 9.09 3.79
C ASP A 102 -16.60 10.49 3.48
N PRO A 103 -16.61 10.89 2.20
CA PRO A 103 -17.28 12.12 1.79
C PRO A 103 -18.79 12.03 2.05
N ALA A 104 -19.44 13.17 2.16
CA ALA A 104 -20.90 13.20 2.16
C ALA A 104 -21.44 12.50 0.91
N PRO A 105 -22.51 11.71 1.01
CA PRO A 105 -23.11 11.05 -0.14
C PRO A 105 -23.66 12.10 -1.09
N VAL A 106 -23.04 12.21 -2.25
CA VAL A 106 -23.47 13.10 -3.33
C VAL A 106 -23.57 12.29 -4.62
N PRO A 107 -24.52 12.62 -5.52
CA PRO A 107 -24.59 11.98 -6.83
C PRO A 107 -23.23 12.08 -7.55
N ALA A 108 -22.74 10.97 -8.04
CA ALA A 108 -21.46 10.91 -8.75
C ALA A 108 -21.50 9.81 -9.81
N GLN A 109 -20.92 10.08 -11.00
CA GLN A 109 -20.90 9.09 -12.06
C GLN A 109 -19.88 7.97 -11.80
N ARG A 110 -18.70 8.31 -11.26
CA ARG A 110 -17.57 7.40 -11.06
C ARG A 110 -16.82 7.72 -9.77
N PRO A 111 -17.38 7.38 -8.59
CA PRO A 111 -16.67 7.53 -7.32
C PRO A 111 -15.41 6.66 -7.31
N VAL A 112 -14.37 7.13 -6.63
CA VAL A 112 -13.09 6.44 -6.50
C VAL A 112 -13.09 5.63 -5.21
N VAL A 113 -12.58 4.39 -5.27
CA VAL A 113 -12.40 3.53 -4.08
C VAL A 113 -10.93 3.19 -3.93
N LEU A 114 -10.34 3.59 -2.78
CA LEU A 114 -8.95 3.31 -2.44
C LEU A 114 -8.86 1.98 -1.68
N VAL A 115 -8.09 1.02 -2.24
CA VAL A 115 -7.95 -0.35 -1.72
C VAL A 115 -6.53 -0.56 -1.22
N HIS A 116 -6.34 -0.64 0.10
CA HIS A 116 -5.01 -0.69 0.74
C HIS A 116 -4.31 -2.06 0.59
N GLY A 117 -3.05 -2.14 1.02
CA GLY A 117 -2.23 -3.34 0.99
C GLY A 117 -2.35 -4.22 2.23
N VAL A 118 -1.39 -5.16 2.37
CA VAL A 118 -1.33 -6.11 3.50
C VAL A 118 -0.92 -5.41 4.80
N LEU A 119 -1.54 -5.80 5.93
CA LEU A 119 -1.23 -5.36 7.29
C LEU A 119 -1.35 -3.84 7.53
N VAL A 120 -1.94 -3.09 6.62
CA VAL A 120 -2.22 -1.66 6.77
C VAL A 120 -3.73 -1.41 6.81
N ASN A 121 -4.13 -0.15 6.95
CA ASN A 121 -5.51 0.32 6.82
C ASN A 121 -5.55 1.60 5.98
N ASP A 122 -6.73 2.20 5.86
CA ASP A 122 -6.95 3.40 5.04
C ASP A 122 -6.14 4.63 5.47
N GLY A 123 -5.59 4.66 6.69
CA GLY A 123 -4.71 5.75 7.14
C GLY A 123 -3.51 6.00 6.24
N VAL A 124 -3.00 4.97 5.54
CA VAL A 124 -1.86 5.10 4.62
C VAL A 124 -2.18 5.98 3.40
N TRP A 125 -3.45 6.20 3.10
CA TRP A 125 -3.90 6.97 1.95
C TRP A 125 -3.87 8.49 2.14
N LEU A 126 -3.61 8.99 3.37
CA LEU A 126 -3.80 10.40 3.71
C LEU A 126 -3.13 11.36 2.73
N SER A 127 -1.90 11.08 2.30
CA SER A 127 -1.16 11.93 1.37
C SER A 127 -1.82 11.96 -0.02
N LEU A 128 -2.07 10.78 -0.59
CA LEU A 128 -2.71 10.66 -1.89
C LEU A 128 -4.15 11.20 -1.87
N LEU A 129 -4.91 10.88 -0.82
CA LEU A 129 -6.29 11.36 -0.64
C LEU A 129 -6.34 12.91 -0.66
N ARG A 130 -5.47 13.56 0.12
CA ARG A 130 -5.38 15.03 0.16
C ARG A 130 -5.06 15.61 -1.21
N PHE A 131 -4.10 15.02 -1.92
CA PHE A 131 -3.75 15.46 -3.27
C PHE A 131 -4.95 15.33 -4.23
N LEU A 132 -5.63 14.19 -4.26
CA LEU A 132 -6.74 13.96 -5.16
C LEU A 132 -7.93 14.86 -4.85
N VAL A 133 -8.25 15.06 -3.57
CA VAL A 133 -9.34 15.97 -3.14
C VAL A 133 -9.01 17.43 -3.49
N SER A 134 -7.76 17.88 -3.27
CA SER A 134 -7.37 19.27 -3.57
C SER A 134 -7.32 19.60 -5.06
N ASN A 135 -7.18 18.59 -5.93
CA ASN A 135 -7.15 18.80 -7.37
C ASN A 135 -8.53 18.64 -8.04
N GLY A 136 -9.59 18.51 -7.25
CA GLY A 136 -10.95 18.35 -7.74
C GLY A 136 -11.20 16.94 -8.29
N GLY A 137 -12.43 16.53 -8.33
CA GLY A 137 -12.77 15.25 -8.94
C GLY A 137 -13.95 14.56 -8.28
N ALA A 138 -14.06 13.28 -8.57
CA ALA A 138 -15.08 12.40 -8.04
C ALA A 138 -14.91 12.22 -6.53
N PRO A 139 -15.99 11.94 -5.77
CA PRO A 139 -15.89 11.60 -4.36
C PRO A 139 -15.02 10.36 -4.15
N ILE A 140 -14.14 10.42 -3.14
CA ILE A 140 -13.15 9.39 -2.86
C ILE A 140 -13.53 8.67 -1.58
N TYR A 141 -13.70 7.37 -1.69
CA TYR A 141 -14.01 6.46 -0.60
C TYR A 141 -12.81 5.56 -0.31
N THR A 142 -12.76 5.03 0.89
CA THR A 142 -11.77 4.03 1.29
C THR A 142 -12.46 2.74 1.71
N ILE A 143 -11.70 1.68 1.78
CA ILE A 143 -12.12 0.42 2.40
C ILE A 143 -11.12 -0.01 3.45
N ASN A 144 -11.60 -0.54 4.57
CA ASN A 144 -10.82 -1.34 5.51
C ASN A 144 -11.40 -2.76 5.50
N TYR A 145 -10.58 -3.73 5.18
CA TYR A 145 -10.95 -5.14 5.17
C TYR A 145 -10.12 -5.97 6.15
N GLY A 146 -10.62 -7.13 6.51
CA GLY A 146 -10.00 -8.00 7.49
C GLY A 146 -10.76 -9.30 7.71
N PRO A 147 -10.29 -10.17 8.62
CA PRO A 147 -9.15 -9.96 9.53
C PRO A 147 -7.80 -9.94 8.79
N PRO A 148 -6.75 -9.31 9.38
CA PRO A 148 -5.43 -9.32 8.77
C PRO A 148 -4.94 -10.73 8.45
N LEU A 149 -4.23 -10.89 7.33
CA LEU A 149 -3.65 -12.15 6.84
C LEU A 149 -4.67 -13.22 6.39
N ALA A 150 -5.96 -12.89 6.32
CA ALA A 150 -6.99 -13.79 5.79
C ALA A 150 -6.86 -13.96 4.26
N ASP A 151 -7.80 -14.68 3.66
CA ASP A 151 -7.86 -14.99 2.25
C ASP A 151 -8.17 -13.75 1.40
N ILE A 152 -7.48 -13.58 0.27
CA ILE A 152 -7.70 -12.48 -0.69
C ILE A 152 -9.11 -12.57 -1.29
N GLU A 153 -9.68 -13.76 -1.46
CA GLU A 153 -11.07 -13.92 -1.93
C GLU A 153 -12.07 -13.33 -0.93
N TRP A 154 -11.82 -13.52 0.37
CA TRP A 154 -12.64 -12.87 1.40
C TRP A 154 -12.55 -11.33 1.34
N PHE A 155 -11.35 -10.81 1.10
CA PHE A 155 -11.18 -9.36 0.94
C PHE A 155 -11.90 -8.85 -0.31
N ALA A 156 -11.93 -9.64 -1.39
CA ALA A 156 -12.69 -9.31 -2.59
C ALA A 156 -14.21 -9.28 -2.34
N GLU A 157 -14.76 -10.15 -1.47
CA GLU A 157 -16.17 -10.09 -1.04
C GLU A 157 -16.47 -8.82 -0.24
N GLN A 158 -15.57 -8.44 0.68
CA GLN A 158 -15.72 -7.20 1.44
C GLN A 158 -15.63 -5.97 0.52
N LEU A 159 -14.76 -6.01 -0.49
CA LEU A 159 -14.69 -4.98 -1.51
C LEU A 159 -15.98 -4.91 -2.33
N HIS A 160 -16.57 -6.04 -2.67
CA HIS A 160 -17.87 -6.08 -3.34
C HIS A 160 -18.96 -5.41 -2.51
N THR A 161 -19.09 -5.77 -1.24
CA THR A 161 -20.06 -5.14 -0.32
C THR A 161 -19.84 -3.62 -0.23
N ARG A 162 -18.58 -3.19 -0.17
CA ARG A 162 -18.23 -1.77 -0.12
C ARG A 162 -18.61 -1.02 -1.39
N ILE A 163 -18.32 -1.60 -2.55
CA ILE A 163 -18.69 -1.03 -3.86
C ILE A 163 -20.21 -0.87 -3.97
N GLU A 164 -20.99 -1.89 -3.59
CA GLU A 164 -22.46 -1.80 -3.64
C GLU A 164 -22.99 -0.69 -2.72
N ALA A 165 -22.42 -0.55 -1.50
CA ALA A 165 -22.81 0.52 -0.59
C ALA A 165 -22.51 1.92 -1.17
N ILE A 166 -21.35 2.11 -1.80
CA ILE A 166 -20.98 3.37 -2.46
C ILE A 166 -21.92 3.67 -3.64
N ARG A 167 -22.18 2.67 -4.46
CA ARG A 167 -23.09 2.82 -5.60
C ARG A 167 -24.51 3.20 -5.15
N ALA A 168 -25.02 2.56 -4.12
CA ALA A 168 -26.31 2.89 -3.53
C ALA A 168 -26.36 4.34 -2.98
N ALA A 169 -25.27 4.78 -2.35
CA ALA A 169 -25.16 6.11 -1.75
C ALA A 169 -24.97 7.24 -2.80
N THR A 170 -24.37 6.93 -3.96
CA THR A 170 -24.02 7.94 -4.98
C THR A 170 -24.86 7.87 -6.24
N GLY A 171 -25.65 6.80 -6.45
CA GLY A 171 -26.35 6.52 -7.70
C GLY A 171 -25.42 6.12 -8.85
N ALA A 172 -24.14 5.88 -8.58
CA ALA A 172 -23.16 5.53 -9.60
C ALA A 172 -23.39 4.14 -10.18
N GLU A 173 -23.27 3.99 -11.50
CA GLU A 173 -23.24 2.66 -12.13
C GLU A 173 -21.91 1.95 -11.93
N ARG A 174 -20.80 2.71 -11.98
CA ARG A 174 -19.43 2.18 -11.91
C ARG A 174 -18.56 3.00 -10.96
N VAL A 175 -17.56 2.35 -10.40
CA VAL A 175 -16.51 2.98 -9.58
C VAL A 175 -15.15 2.90 -10.29
N VAL A 176 -14.20 3.74 -9.88
CA VAL A 176 -12.78 3.60 -10.22
C VAL A 176 -12.07 2.99 -9.01
N LEU A 177 -11.31 1.92 -9.23
CA LEU A 177 -10.49 1.31 -8.17
C LEU A 177 -9.06 1.83 -8.25
N VAL A 178 -8.54 2.34 -7.14
CA VAL A 178 -7.12 2.68 -6.96
C VAL A 178 -6.58 1.80 -5.84
N ALA A 179 -5.66 0.92 -6.18
CA ALA A 179 -5.25 -0.18 -5.31
C ALA A 179 -3.74 -0.21 -5.09
N HIS A 180 -3.30 -0.27 -3.83
CA HIS A 180 -1.87 -0.36 -3.48
C HIS A 180 -1.50 -1.78 -3.08
N SER A 181 -0.36 -2.26 -3.59
CA SER A 181 0.24 -3.53 -3.15
C SER A 181 -0.74 -4.71 -3.30
N MET A 182 -0.96 -5.51 -2.25
CA MET A 182 -1.96 -6.58 -2.21
C MET A 182 -3.37 -6.13 -2.64
N GLY A 183 -3.72 -4.86 -2.41
CA GLY A 183 -5.01 -4.31 -2.86
C GLY A 183 -5.25 -4.46 -4.36
N GLY A 184 -4.18 -4.47 -5.17
CA GLY A 184 -4.26 -4.76 -6.60
C GLY A 184 -4.72 -6.20 -6.88
N LEU A 185 -4.27 -7.16 -6.10
CA LEU A 185 -4.70 -8.56 -6.20
C LEU A 185 -6.14 -8.73 -5.70
N VAL A 186 -6.51 -8.05 -4.60
CA VAL A 186 -7.90 -8.01 -4.10
C VAL A 186 -8.84 -7.46 -5.18
N SER A 187 -8.44 -6.38 -5.86
CA SER A 187 -9.23 -5.77 -6.93
C SER A 187 -9.35 -6.69 -8.15
N ARG A 188 -8.30 -7.41 -8.51
CA ARG A 188 -8.33 -8.40 -9.60
C ARG A 188 -9.16 -9.64 -9.24
N ALA A 189 -9.07 -10.13 -8.00
CA ALA A 189 -9.93 -11.20 -7.50
C ALA A 189 -11.41 -10.79 -7.52
N TYR A 190 -11.71 -9.54 -7.13
CA TYR A 190 -13.03 -8.96 -7.28
C TYR A 190 -13.52 -9.01 -8.74
N LEU A 191 -12.72 -8.51 -9.69
CA LEU A 191 -13.09 -8.51 -11.12
C LEU A 191 -13.30 -9.92 -11.67
N ARG A 192 -12.48 -10.89 -11.27
CA ARG A 192 -12.66 -12.30 -11.65
C ARG A 192 -13.97 -12.88 -11.14
N ARG A 193 -14.31 -12.61 -9.87
CA ARG A 193 -15.45 -13.23 -9.19
C ARG A 193 -16.79 -12.56 -9.47
N PHE A 194 -16.81 -11.22 -9.49
CA PHE A 194 -18.04 -10.41 -9.60
C PHE A 194 -18.21 -9.72 -10.97
N GLY A 195 -17.21 -9.87 -11.83
CA GLY A 195 -17.22 -9.29 -13.17
C GLY A 195 -16.90 -7.80 -13.20
N ALA A 196 -16.83 -7.25 -14.42
CA ALA A 196 -16.36 -5.90 -14.70
C ALA A 196 -17.48 -4.84 -14.70
N ALA A 197 -18.74 -5.24 -14.65
CA ALA A 197 -19.88 -4.34 -14.90
C ALA A 197 -19.92 -3.09 -13.98
N ARG A 198 -19.38 -3.22 -12.75
CA ARG A 198 -19.38 -2.17 -11.72
C ARG A 198 -18.09 -1.37 -11.61
N VAL A 199 -17.09 -1.68 -12.43
CA VAL A 199 -15.78 -1.00 -12.40
C VAL A 199 -15.51 -0.35 -13.74
N ALA A 200 -15.18 0.93 -13.73
CA ALA A 200 -14.87 1.68 -14.94
C ALA A 200 -13.36 1.56 -15.28
N LYS A 201 -12.50 1.51 -14.25
CA LYS A 201 -11.04 1.42 -14.40
C LYS A 201 -10.40 0.86 -13.14
N LEU A 202 -9.29 0.16 -13.31
CA LEU A 202 -8.40 -0.28 -12.23
C LEU A 202 -7.04 0.43 -12.37
N ILE A 203 -6.59 1.07 -11.29
CA ILE A 203 -5.27 1.69 -11.20
C ILE A 203 -4.54 0.98 -10.05
N THR A 204 -3.43 0.32 -10.32
CA THR A 204 -2.63 -0.35 -9.30
C THR A 204 -1.33 0.40 -9.05
N ILE A 205 -0.89 0.42 -7.80
CA ILE A 205 0.32 1.09 -7.33
C ILE A 205 1.17 0.04 -6.62
N GLY A 206 2.31 -0.35 -7.18
CA GLY A 206 3.21 -1.34 -6.60
C GLY A 206 2.55 -2.69 -6.29
N ALA A 207 1.61 -3.15 -7.12
CA ALA A 207 0.91 -4.41 -6.90
C ALA A 207 1.75 -5.60 -7.37
N PRO A 208 1.90 -6.67 -6.54
CA PRO A 208 2.65 -7.88 -6.92
C PRO A 208 1.78 -8.80 -7.78
N HIS A 209 1.53 -8.42 -9.05
CA HIS A 209 0.63 -9.18 -9.94
C HIS A 209 1.10 -10.63 -10.17
N HIS A 210 2.42 -10.87 -10.13
CA HIS A 210 3.02 -12.21 -10.23
C HIS A 210 3.63 -12.68 -8.90
N GLY A 211 3.23 -12.05 -7.78
CA GLY A 211 3.70 -12.36 -6.45
C GLY A 211 4.96 -11.63 -6.04
N SER A 212 5.41 -11.90 -4.82
CA SER A 212 6.69 -11.40 -4.29
C SER A 212 7.39 -12.47 -3.48
N MET A 213 8.71 -12.57 -3.64
CA MET A 213 9.54 -13.47 -2.83
C MET A 213 9.50 -13.08 -1.34
N LEU A 214 9.24 -11.82 -1.02
CA LEU A 214 9.09 -11.38 0.36
C LEU A 214 7.85 -11.97 1.05
N ALA A 215 6.87 -12.48 0.30
CA ALA A 215 5.70 -13.17 0.85
C ALA A 215 6.04 -14.50 1.54
N TRP A 216 7.27 -15.01 1.41
CA TRP A 216 7.77 -16.16 2.16
C TRP A 216 8.23 -15.82 3.58
N SER A 217 8.46 -14.53 3.88
CA SER A 217 9.03 -14.10 5.17
C SER A 217 8.05 -14.19 6.34
N PHE A 218 6.74 -14.29 6.07
CA PHE A 218 5.71 -14.30 7.13
C PHE A 218 4.63 -15.34 6.86
N PRO A 219 3.98 -15.90 7.90
CA PRO A 219 2.82 -16.76 7.75
C PRO A 219 1.56 -15.94 7.42
N GLY A 220 0.57 -16.57 6.81
CA GLY A 220 -0.74 -15.99 6.51
C GLY A 220 -1.27 -16.44 5.15
N THR A 221 -2.60 -16.56 5.05
CA THR A 221 -3.25 -17.05 3.83
C THR A 221 -3.02 -16.12 2.65
N CYS A 222 -3.25 -14.82 2.81
CA CYS A 222 -3.01 -13.84 1.74
C CYS A 222 -1.52 -13.77 1.35
N LEU A 223 -0.59 -13.95 2.30
CA LEU A 223 0.84 -14.00 1.99
C LEU A 223 1.18 -15.26 1.20
N ALA A 224 0.63 -16.41 1.57
CA ALA A 224 0.79 -17.64 0.79
C ALA A 224 0.26 -17.48 -0.65
N GLN A 225 -0.88 -16.81 -0.82
CA GLN A 225 -1.45 -16.49 -2.14
C GLN A 225 -0.58 -15.53 -2.95
N MET A 226 0.20 -14.67 -2.30
CA MET A 226 1.15 -13.76 -2.98
C MET A 226 2.52 -14.38 -3.29
N ARG A 227 2.77 -15.64 -2.92
CA ARG A 227 4.03 -16.32 -3.27
C ARG A 227 4.09 -16.61 -4.76
N PRO A 228 5.21 -16.34 -5.44
CA PRO A 228 5.38 -16.73 -6.83
C PRO A 228 5.14 -18.24 -7.03
N GLY A 229 4.39 -18.59 -8.06
CA GLY A 229 4.03 -19.99 -8.36
C GLY A 229 2.91 -20.57 -7.50
N ASN A 230 2.29 -19.81 -6.61
CA ASN A 230 1.10 -20.26 -5.88
C ASN A 230 -0.05 -20.51 -6.87
N ALA A 231 -0.79 -21.64 -6.68
CA ALA A 231 -1.85 -22.05 -7.59
C ALA A 231 -2.96 -21.00 -7.75
N TRP A 232 -3.36 -20.33 -6.65
CA TRP A 232 -4.35 -19.26 -6.67
C TRP A 232 -3.89 -18.09 -7.56
N LEU A 233 -2.62 -17.68 -7.40
CA LEU A 233 -2.05 -16.56 -8.18
C LEU A 233 -1.90 -16.93 -9.66
N THR A 234 -1.49 -18.16 -9.94
CA THR A 234 -1.40 -18.71 -11.29
C THR A 234 -2.77 -18.70 -11.96
N ASP A 235 -3.81 -19.11 -11.23
CA ASP A 235 -5.18 -19.06 -11.70
C ASP A 235 -5.69 -17.63 -11.95
N LEU A 236 -5.36 -16.68 -11.06
CA LEU A 236 -5.68 -15.27 -11.24
C LEU A 236 -5.03 -14.68 -12.51
N ASN A 237 -3.87 -15.18 -12.91
CA ASN A 237 -3.11 -14.72 -14.08
C ASN A 237 -3.41 -15.52 -15.36
N ARG A 238 -4.29 -16.52 -15.32
CA ARG A 238 -4.56 -17.44 -16.46
C ARG A 238 -4.90 -16.71 -17.77
N ASP A 239 -5.68 -15.65 -17.67
CA ASP A 239 -6.17 -14.89 -18.82
C ASP A 239 -5.44 -13.54 -19.02
N GLU A 240 -4.28 -13.35 -18.41
CA GLU A 240 -3.55 -12.08 -18.45
C GLU A 240 -3.19 -11.62 -19.87
N ASN A 241 -2.95 -12.54 -20.78
CA ASN A 241 -2.61 -12.23 -22.18
C ASN A 241 -3.84 -11.90 -23.05
N ARG A 242 -5.03 -11.94 -22.46
CA ARG A 242 -6.28 -11.52 -23.11
C ARG A 242 -6.57 -10.05 -22.81
N THR A 243 -7.58 -9.50 -23.49
CA THR A 243 -8.07 -8.15 -23.17
C THR A 243 -8.44 -8.04 -21.70
N ALA A 244 -7.92 -7.02 -21.01
CA ALA A 244 -8.28 -6.76 -19.63
C ALA A 244 -9.79 -6.57 -19.48
N PRO A 245 -10.40 -7.08 -18.39
CA PRO A 245 -11.85 -6.95 -18.18
C PRO A 245 -12.29 -5.48 -18.01
N VAL A 246 -11.36 -4.62 -17.57
CA VAL A 246 -11.50 -3.15 -17.50
C VAL A 246 -10.20 -2.49 -17.91
N PRO A 247 -10.22 -1.23 -18.41
CA PRO A 247 -8.98 -0.47 -18.61
C PRO A 247 -8.15 -0.47 -17.33
N THR A 248 -6.88 -0.91 -17.41
CA THR A 248 -6.01 -1.06 -16.25
C THR A 248 -4.71 -0.30 -16.47
N THR A 249 -4.27 0.46 -15.44
CA THR A 249 -2.97 1.13 -15.39
C THR A 249 -2.20 0.58 -14.19
N SER A 250 -1.00 0.03 -14.41
CA SER A 250 -0.09 -0.44 -13.36
C SER A 250 1.07 0.53 -13.20
N ILE A 251 1.08 1.26 -12.08
CA ILE A 251 2.17 2.17 -11.68
C ILE A 251 3.08 1.41 -10.73
N TRP A 252 4.36 1.29 -11.05
CA TRP A 252 5.29 0.48 -10.27
C TRP A 252 6.68 1.10 -10.22
N SER A 253 7.52 0.62 -9.31
CA SER A 253 8.89 1.12 -9.14
C SER A 253 9.93 0.06 -9.43
N ARG A 254 10.95 0.43 -10.21
CA ARG A 254 12.17 -0.39 -10.39
C ARG A 254 13.01 -0.51 -9.12
N HIS A 255 12.68 0.27 -8.09
CA HIS A 255 13.34 0.28 -6.77
C HIS A 255 12.39 -0.13 -5.64
N ASP A 256 11.33 -0.85 -5.97
CA ASP A 256 10.40 -1.36 -4.96
C ASP A 256 11.13 -2.22 -3.94
N SER A 257 10.87 -1.96 -2.66
CA SER A 257 11.50 -2.65 -1.53
C SER A 257 10.77 -3.92 -1.09
N MET A 258 9.50 -4.11 -1.50
CA MET A 258 8.66 -5.21 -1.04
C MET A 258 8.17 -6.12 -2.16
N VAL A 259 8.04 -5.63 -3.39
CA VAL A 259 7.75 -6.46 -4.56
C VAL A 259 9.06 -6.87 -5.21
N ALA A 260 9.40 -8.14 -5.10
CA ALA A 260 10.61 -8.71 -5.68
C ALA A 260 10.31 -10.09 -6.33
N PRO A 261 10.66 -10.27 -7.61
CA PRO A 261 11.24 -9.29 -8.52
C PRO A 261 10.30 -8.11 -8.80
N GLN A 262 10.84 -6.91 -9.02
CA GLN A 262 10.04 -5.70 -9.22
C GLN A 262 9.15 -5.77 -10.47
N ALA A 263 9.62 -6.47 -11.50
CA ALA A 263 8.85 -6.75 -12.73
C ALA A 263 7.55 -7.54 -12.46
N SER A 264 7.40 -8.14 -11.27
CA SER A 264 6.14 -8.76 -10.83
C SER A 264 4.95 -7.78 -10.82
N SER A 265 5.23 -6.48 -10.79
CA SER A 265 4.19 -5.45 -10.89
C SER A 265 3.76 -5.13 -12.34
N VAL A 266 4.44 -5.64 -13.33
CA VAL A 266 4.04 -5.51 -14.75
C VAL A 266 2.87 -6.45 -15.01
N LEU A 267 1.82 -5.96 -15.66
CA LEU A 267 0.64 -6.73 -16.04
C LEU A 267 0.49 -6.71 -17.56
N GLY A 268 0.44 -7.87 -18.22
CA GLY A 268 0.54 -8.01 -19.68
C GLY A 268 -0.54 -7.26 -20.46
N ASN A 269 -1.74 -7.12 -19.90
CA ASN A 269 -2.89 -6.46 -20.53
C ASN A 269 -3.19 -5.08 -19.93
N ALA A 270 -2.20 -4.40 -19.34
CA ALA A 270 -2.34 -3.09 -18.72
C ALA A 270 -1.36 -2.07 -19.32
N GLU A 271 -1.69 -0.80 -19.18
CA GLU A 271 -0.72 0.29 -19.31
C GLU A 271 0.25 0.23 -18.13
N ASN A 272 1.54 -0.04 -18.39
CA ASN A 272 2.56 -0.19 -17.35
C ASN A 272 3.46 1.04 -17.27
N ILE A 273 3.47 1.73 -16.13
CA ILE A 273 4.25 2.95 -15.89
C ILE A 273 5.31 2.65 -14.84
N ALA A 274 6.58 2.62 -15.29
CA ALA A 274 7.72 2.36 -14.43
C ALA A 274 8.30 3.65 -13.84
N LEU A 275 8.48 3.69 -12.53
CA LEU A 275 9.15 4.77 -11.81
C LEU A 275 10.54 4.35 -11.34
N VAL A 276 11.40 5.35 -11.10
CA VAL A 276 12.76 5.17 -10.60
C VAL A 276 12.92 5.99 -9.31
N GLY A 277 13.68 5.48 -8.35
CA GLY A 277 14.06 6.21 -7.14
C GLY A 277 12.94 6.38 -6.11
N VAL A 278 11.95 5.49 -6.09
CA VAL A 278 10.90 5.47 -5.07
C VAL A 278 10.71 4.03 -4.57
N ALA A 279 10.59 3.85 -3.26
CA ALA A 279 10.37 2.55 -2.63
C ALA A 279 8.88 2.27 -2.44
N HIS A 280 8.53 1.07 -1.98
CA HIS A 280 7.18 0.52 -1.98
C HIS A 280 6.14 1.39 -1.25
N ASN A 281 6.38 1.69 0.02
CA ASN A 281 5.44 2.48 0.82
C ASN A 281 5.50 3.97 0.44
N ALA A 282 6.68 4.46 0.05
CA ALA A 282 6.88 5.83 -0.41
C ALA A 282 6.12 6.15 -1.71
N LEU A 283 5.70 5.15 -2.50
CA LEU A 283 4.82 5.35 -3.67
C LEU A 283 3.55 6.12 -3.31
N LEU A 284 2.97 5.89 -2.13
CA LEU A 284 1.73 6.57 -1.70
C LEU A 284 1.90 8.05 -1.37
N GLY A 285 3.15 8.50 -1.12
CA GLY A 285 3.50 9.89 -0.88
C GLY A 285 4.21 10.57 -2.07
N ASP A 286 4.53 9.84 -3.13
CA ASP A 286 5.26 10.38 -4.28
C ASP A 286 4.33 11.22 -5.16
N ARG A 287 4.72 12.49 -5.42
CA ARG A 287 3.93 13.42 -6.22
C ARG A 287 3.70 12.95 -7.65
N ARG A 288 4.67 12.24 -8.24
CA ARG A 288 4.54 11.67 -9.59
C ARG A 288 3.44 10.61 -9.63
N VAL A 289 3.39 9.73 -8.61
CA VAL A 289 2.32 8.73 -8.46
C VAL A 289 0.96 9.44 -8.32
N ALA A 290 0.87 10.45 -7.47
CA ALA A 290 -0.37 11.19 -7.27
C ALA A 290 -0.87 11.86 -8.57
N GLN A 291 0.04 12.45 -9.37
CA GLN A 291 -0.28 13.03 -10.68
C GLN A 291 -0.73 11.96 -11.70
N LEU A 292 -0.03 10.81 -11.76
CA LEU A 292 -0.39 9.71 -12.64
C LEU A 292 -1.77 9.12 -12.29
N VAL A 293 -2.04 8.93 -11.01
CA VAL A 293 -3.36 8.48 -10.53
C VAL A 293 -4.45 9.48 -10.89
N GLY A 294 -4.22 10.78 -10.61
CA GLY A 294 -5.17 11.84 -10.95
C GLY A 294 -5.47 11.90 -12.44
N SER A 295 -4.45 11.83 -13.29
CA SER A 295 -4.58 11.78 -14.75
C SER A 295 -5.32 10.52 -15.20
N ALA A 296 -5.01 9.37 -14.62
CA ALA A 296 -5.66 8.11 -14.97
C ALA A 296 -7.15 8.09 -14.58
N ILE A 297 -7.53 8.75 -13.47
CA ILE A 297 -8.95 8.95 -13.07
C ILE A 297 -9.64 9.89 -14.04
N ALA A 298 -9.03 11.02 -14.41
CA ALA A 298 -9.63 12.02 -15.30
C ALA A 298 -9.89 11.47 -16.72
N ASN A 299 -9.06 10.54 -17.18
CA ASN A 299 -9.17 9.90 -18.49
C ASN A 299 -10.06 8.63 -18.49
N THR A 300 -10.96 8.51 -17.51
CA THR A 300 -11.89 7.36 -17.39
C THR A 300 -13.32 7.68 -17.90
#